data_7105876db2fdda3b9026227efd7410ed
#
_entry.id   7105876db2fdda3b9026227efd7410ed
#
_cell.length_a   1.000
_cell.length_b   1.000
_cell.length_c   1.000
_cell.angle_alpha   90.00
_cell.angle_beta   90.00
_cell.angle_gamma   90.00
#
_symmetry.space_group_name_H-M   'P 1'
#
loop_
_entity.id
_entity.type
_entity.pdbx_description
1 polymer ?
#
loop_
_entity_poly.entity_id
_entity_poly.type
_entity_poly.pdbx_seq_one_letter_code
_entity_poly.pdbx_strand_id
1 'polypeptide(L)'
;MNLEFYIDELKKVLNEERFKHSLGVMETAEKLAIKYNADIEKAKVAGLLHDCAKNLSDEELISLANKYNIQLDDVLLRSPSLLHGPVGGYLIGEYFGIHDEEIKRAIMLHTTGDKDMTVLDKIIFLADYIEPNRNFEGVENLRKASSSDLDGAVIMALDQTINYVIKKHQLLYIKTVIARNDMIIKTNSILQNIDF
;
A
#
# COMPACT_ATOMS: atom_id res chain seq x y z
N MET A 1 11.39 9.16 14.86
CA MET A 1 10.81 9.98 13.77
C MET A 1 9.87 11.02 14.36
N ASN A 2 9.70 12.21 13.74
CA ASN A 2 8.84 13.28 14.29
C ASN A 2 7.40 13.14 13.77
N LEU A 3 6.61 12.25 14.39
CA LEU A 3 5.26 11.91 13.95
C LEU A 3 4.30 13.11 13.98
N GLU A 4 4.41 14.01 14.98
CA GLU A 4 3.58 15.22 15.07
C GLU A 4 3.79 16.13 13.85
N PHE A 5 5.05 16.35 13.47
CA PHE A 5 5.39 17.11 12.27
C PHE A 5 4.78 16.48 11.01
N TYR A 6 4.85 15.15 10.85
CA TYR A 6 4.27 14.49 9.69
C TYR A 6 2.74 14.59 9.63
N ILE A 7 2.07 14.50 10.78
CA ILE A 7 0.61 14.69 10.90
C ILE A 7 0.24 16.12 10.47
N ASP A 8 0.94 17.13 10.97
CA ASP A 8 0.65 18.53 10.67
C ASP A 8 0.88 18.86 9.18
N GLU A 9 1.96 18.36 8.58
CA GLU A 9 2.23 18.56 7.16
C GLU A 9 1.21 17.80 6.27
N LEU A 10 0.89 16.55 6.62
CA LEU A 10 -0.08 15.76 5.86
C LEU A 10 -1.48 16.40 5.86
N LYS A 11 -1.88 16.99 6.98
CA LYS A 11 -3.17 17.69 7.11
C LYS A 11 -3.31 18.90 6.18
N LYS A 12 -2.19 19.49 5.72
CA LYS A 12 -2.21 20.63 4.78
C LYS A 12 -2.47 20.19 3.33
N VAL A 13 -2.12 18.95 2.99
CA VAL A 13 -2.17 18.45 1.61
C VAL A 13 -3.34 17.48 1.34
N LEU A 14 -3.90 16.85 2.36
CA LEU A 14 -5.04 15.95 2.23
C LEU A 14 -6.35 16.63 2.63
N ASN A 15 -7.45 16.22 1.98
CA ASN A 15 -8.80 16.56 2.45
C ASN A 15 -9.10 15.79 3.75
N GLU A 16 -10.15 16.21 4.47
CA GLU A 16 -10.50 15.68 5.80
C GLU A 16 -10.77 14.16 5.79
N GLU A 17 -11.44 13.65 4.76
CA GLU A 17 -11.75 12.22 4.63
C GLU A 17 -10.48 11.39 4.46
N ARG A 18 -9.58 11.81 3.56
CA ARG A 18 -8.30 11.14 3.33
C ARG A 18 -7.38 11.24 4.52
N PHE A 19 -7.37 12.38 5.21
CA PHE A 19 -6.58 12.52 6.42
C PHE A 19 -7.05 11.56 7.52
N LYS A 20 -8.36 11.44 7.75
CA LYS A 20 -8.92 10.46 8.72
C LYS A 20 -8.59 9.03 8.31
N HIS A 21 -8.68 8.71 7.02
CA HIS A 21 -8.26 7.42 6.49
C HIS A 21 -6.77 7.13 6.78
N SER A 22 -5.88 8.08 6.50
CA SER A 22 -4.45 7.93 6.77
C SER A 22 -4.13 7.69 8.24
N LEU A 23 -4.86 8.34 9.18
CA LEU A 23 -4.74 8.04 10.61
C LEU A 23 -5.21 6.61 10.93
N GLY A 24 -6.32 6.15 10.35
CA GLY A 24 -6.80 4.79 10.50
C GLY A 24 -5.82 3.74 9.97
N VAL A 25 -5.17 4.02 8.83
CA VAL A 25 -4.13 3.17 8.25
C VAL A 25 -2.89 3.12 9.15
N MET A 26 -2.45 4.26 9.69
CA MET A 26 -1.33 4.34 10.64
C MET A 26 -1.58 3.44 11.87
N GLU A 27 -2.76 3.56 12.50
CA GLU A 27 -3.11 2.75 13.67
C GLU A 27 -3.23 1.26 13.36
N THR A 28 -3.74 0.94 12.17
CA THR A 28 -3.86 -0.45 11.71
C THR A 28 -2.49 -1.05 11.40
N ALA A 29 -1.62 -0.29 10.74
CA ALA A 29 -0.25 -0.69 10.45
C ALA A 29 0.57 -0.91 11.74
N GLU A 30 0.40 -0.06 12.77
CA GLU A 30 1.00 -0.25 14.09
C GLU A 30 0.60 -1.60 14.71
N LYS A 31 -0.71 -1.91 14.72
CA LYS A 31 -1.24 -3.17 15.26
C LYS A 31 -0.70 -4.40 14.51
N LEU A 32 -0.65 -4.31 13.17
CA LEU A 32 -0.09 -5.38 12.35
C LEU A 32 1.43 -5.51 12.55
N ALA A 33 2.17 -4.41 12.69
CA ALA A 33 3.61 -4.44 12.94
C ALA A 33 3.95 -5.11 14.28
N ILE A 34 3.21 -4.78 15.34
CA ILE A 34 3.35 -5.47 16.64
C ILE A 34 3.10 -6.97 16.48
N LYS A 35 2.03 -7.32 15.78
CA LYS A 35 1.62 -8.72 15.61
C LYS A 35 2.61 -9.54 14.81
N TYR A 36 3.13 -8.99 13.73
CA TYR A 36 4.03 -9.69 12.81
C TYR A 36 5.52 -9.38 13.03
N ASN A 37 5.84 -8.79 14.20
CA ASN A 37 7.21 -8.49 14.62
C ASN A 37 8.00 -7.66 13.59
N ALA A 38 7.33 -6.65 13.02
CA ALA A 38 7.93 -5.66 12.12
C ALA A 38 8.29 -4.37 12.86
N ASP A 39 9.02 -3.48 12.20
CA ASP A 39 9.36 -2.17 12.76
C ASP A 39 8.11 -1.30 12.90
N ILE A 40 7.71 -1.04 14.13
CA ILE A 40 6.50 -0.30 14.49
C ILE A 40 6.59 1.16 14.02
N GLU A 41 7.73 1.81 14.20
CA GLU A 41 7.91 3.21 13.82
C GLU A 41 7.86 3.39 12.29
N LYS A 42 8.49 2.48 11.54
CA LYS A 42 8.40 2.48 10.08
C LYS A 42 6.97 2.21 9.61
N ALA A 43 6.27 1.27 10.23
CA ALA A 43 4.89 0.96 9.88
C ALA A 43 3.94 2.13 10.14
N LYS A 44 4.07 2.83 11.27
CA LYS A 44 3.30 4.04 11.58
C LYS A 44 3.53 5.13 10.54
N VAL A 45 4.79 5.42 10.23
CA VAL A 45 5.13 6.49 9.29
C VAL A 45 4.68 6.13 7.87
N ALA A 46 4.95 4.92 7.41
CA ALA A 46 4.51 4.47 6.09
C ALA A 46 2.98 4.46 5.97
N GLY A 47 2.27 3.98 7.00
CA GLY A 47 0.81 3.99 7.04
C GLY A 47 0.22 5.39 7.05
N LEU A 48 0.80 6.33 7.81
CA LEU A 48 0.37 7.73 7.81
C LEU A 48 0.53 8.38 6.44
N LEU A 49 1.66 8.15 5.77
CA LEU A 49 2.05 8.88 4.57
C LEU A 49 1.74 8.15 3.25
N HIS A 50 1.15 6.93 3.29
CA HIS A 50 0.94 6.12 2.08
C HIS A 50 0.18 6.86 0.96
N ASP A 51 -0.79 7.68 1.34
CA ASP A 51 -1.66 8.44 0.42
C ASP A 51 -1.27 9.94 0.30
N CYS A 52 -0.04 10.34 0.66
CA CYS A 52 0.38 11.75 0.65
C CYS A 52 0.27 12.42 -0.73
N ALA A 53 0.30 11.65 -1.83
CA ALA A 53 0.14 12.12 -3.20
C ALA A 53 -1.29 11.92 -3.76
N LYS A 54 -2.26 11.47 -2.95
CA LYS A 54 -3.58 11.06 -3.44
C LYS A 54 -4.45 12.18 -3.99
N ASN A 55 -4.25 13.40 -3.50
CA ASN A 55 -5.02 14.57 -3.94
C ASN A 55 -4.40 15.29 -5.16
N LEU A 56 -3.28 14.81 -5.68
CA LEU A 56 -2.69 15.34 -6.90
C LEU A 56 -3.55 15.01 -8.12
N SER A 57 -3.62 15.92 -9.08
CA SER A 57 -4.28 15.70 -10.37
C SER A 57 -3.51 14.68 -11.24
N ASP A 58 -4.18 14.13 -12.24
CA ASP A 58 -3.58 13.19 -13.17
C ASP A 58 -2.35 13.82 -13.88
N GLU A 59 -2.43 15.10 -14.25
CA GLU A 59 -1.33 15.84 -14.88
C GLU A 59 -0.14 16.01 -13.93
N GLU A 60 -0.39 16.34 -12.67
CA GLU A 60 0.66 16.45 -11.64
C GLU A 60 1.33 15.11 -11.38
N LEU A 61 0.56 14.03 -11.26
CA LEU A 61 1.08 12.68 -11.08
C LEU A 61 1.98 12.25 -12.24
N ILE A 62 1.57 12.49 -13.50
CA ILE A 62 2.38 12.19 -14.69
C ILE A 62 3.64 13.05 -14.72
N SER A 63 3.53 14.35 -14.42
CA SER A 63 4.67 15.27 -14.38
C SER A 63 5.72 14.84 -13.35
N LEU A 64 5.27 14.49 -12.12
CA LEU A 64 6.14 14.01 -11.06
C LEU A 64 6.73 12.62 -11.37
N ALA A 65 5.96 11.74 -11.99
CA ALA A 65 6.46 10.45 -12.44
C ALA A 65 7.62 10.62 -13.44
N ASN A 66 7.50 11.55 -14.39
CA ASN A 66 8.60 11.89 -15.31
C ASN A 66 9.80 12.51 -14.58
N LYS A 67 9.57 13.44 -13.63
CA LYS A 67 10.63 14.04 -12.80
C LYS A 67 11.45 12.99 -12.05
N TYR A 68 10.78 11.95 -11.52
CA TYR A 68 11.43 10.89 -10.76
C TYR A 68 11.86 9.69 -11.60
N ASN A 69 11.78 9.78 -12.93
CA ASN A 69 12.11 8.69 -13.87
C ASN A 69 11.33 7.40 -13.59
N ILE A 70 10.07 7.51 -13.14
CA ILE A 70 9.16 6.37 -13.01
C ILE A 70 8.74 5.96 -14.43
N GLN A 71 8.98 4.70 -14.77
CA GLN A 71 8.59 4.18 -16.08
C GLN A 71 7.07 4.13 -16.21
N LEU A 72 6.55 4.82 -17.23
CA LEU A 72 5.13 4.86 -17.56
C LEU A 72 4.83 3.84 -18.67
N ASP A 73 3.83 3.01 -18.45
CA ASP A 73 3.25 2.12 -19.46
C ASP A 73 1.84 2.61 -19.85
N ASP A 74 1.22 1.92 -20.82
CA ASP A 74 -0.12 2.28 -21.32
C ASP A 74 -1.19 2.25 -20.23
N VAL A 75 -1.05 1.40 -19.20
CA VAL A 75 -2.02 1.32 -18.09
C VAL A 75 -1.87 2.53 -17.18
N LEU A 76 -0.66 2.89 -16.80
CA LEU A 76 -0.39 4.05 -15.95
C LEU A 76 -0.75 5.37 -16.63
N LEU A 77 -0.53 5.49 -17.95
CA LEU A 77 -0.95 6.66 -18.72
C LEU A 77 -2.48 6.82 -18.80
N ARG A 78 -3.24 5.71 -18.79
CA ARG A 78 -4.71 5.70 -18.84
C ARG A 78 -5.37 5.66 -17.46
N SER A 79 -4.61 5.36 -16.43
CA SER A 79 -5.03 5.29 -15.03
C SER A 79 -4.00 5.95 -14.12
N PRO A 80 -3.76 7.28 -14.29
CA PRO A 80 -2.68 7.98 -13.58
C PRO A 80 -2.84 7.95 -12.06
N SER A 81 -4.06 7.76 -11.57
CA SER A 81 -4.33 7.58 -10.15
C SER A 81 -3.53 6.44 -9.50
N LEU A 82 -3.07 5.44 -10.26
CA LEU A 82 -2.18 4.39 -9.76
C LEU A 82 -0.77 4.90 -9.42
N LEU A 83 -0.39 6.08 -9.94
CA LEU A 83 0.92 6.69 -9.70
C LEU A 83 1.05 7.32 -8.31
N HIS A 84 -0.05 7.54 -7.56
CA HIS A 84 0.06 8.20 -6.25
C HIS A 84 0.97 7.44 -5.27
N GLY A 85 0.97 6.10 -5.29
CA GLY A 85 1.90 5.30 -4.49
C GLY A 85 3.37 5.52 -4.91
N PRO A 86 3.74 5.21 -6.16
CA PRO A 86 5.08 5.46 -6.68
C PRO A 86 5.57 6.89 -6.50
N VAL A 87 4.76 7.89 -6.82
CA VAL A 87 5.08 9.32 -6.64
C VAL A 87 5.21 9.68 -5.16
N GLY A 88 4.28 9.21 -4.32
CA GLY A 88 4.30 9.42 -2.88
C GLY A 88 5.60 8.95 -2.23
N GLY A 89 6.11 7.77 -2.66
CA GLY A 89 7.39 7.25 -2.17
C GLY A 89 8.59 8.19 -2.43
N TYR A 90 8.56 9.01 -3.46
CA TYR A 90 9.58 10.05 -3.69
C TYR A 90 9.27 11.35 -2.93
N LEU A 91 7.99 11.73 -2.85
CA LEU A 91 7.57 12.97 -2.18
C LEU A 91 7.86 12.96 -0.67
N ILE A 92 7.90 11.79 -0.02
CA ILE A 92 8.26 11.72 1.41
C ILE A 92 9.67 12.23 1.69
N GLY A 93 10.61 12.08 0.76
CA GLY A 93 11.95 12.65 0.86
C GLY A 93 11.93 14.18 0.75
N GLU A 94 11.18 14.73 -0.21
CA GLU A 94 11.13 16.16 -0.50
C GLU A 94 10.33 16.95 0.57
N TYR A 95 9.18 16.43 1.02
CA TYR A 95 8.27 17.16 1.90
C TYR A 95 8.42 16.83 3.38
N PHE A 96 8.84 15.59 3.69
CA PHE A 96 8.91 15.12 5.09
C PHE A 96 10.34 14.78 5.52
N GLY A 97 11.33 14.88 4.63
CA GLY A 97 12.74 14.58 4.93
C GLY A 97 13.01 13.11 5.25
N ILE A 98 12.17 12.20 4.74
CA ILE A 98 12.28 10.76 5.00
C ILE A 98 13.03 10.11 3.84
N HIS A 99 14.21 9.53 4.14
CA HIS A 99 15.09 8.87 3.17
C HIS A 99 15.25 7.37 3.46
N ASP A 100 14.33 6.78 4.21
CA ASP A 100 14.31 5.35 4.50
C ASP A 100 13.71 4.57 3.32
N GLU A 101 14.51 3.69 2.71
CA GLU A 101 14.11 2.95 1.50
C GLU A 101 13.00 1.91 1.77
N GLU A 102 12.87 1.39 3.01
CA GLU A 102 11.80 0.45 3.36
C GLU A 102 10.45 1.19 3.46
N ILE A 103 10.43 2.37 4.10
CA ILE A 103 9.23 3.23 4.16
C ILE A 103 8.83 3.65 2.76
N LYS A 104 9.79 4.15 1.98
CA LYS A 104 9.57 4.55 0.59
C LYS A 104 8.96 3.42 -0.23
N ARG A 105 9.55 2.23 -0.16
CA ARG A 105 9.08 1.07 -0.90
C ARG A 105 7.68 0.65 -0.49
N ALA A 106 7.39 0.59 0.81
CA ALA A 106 6.06 0.24 1.31
C ALA A 106 4.99 1.22 0.80
N ILE A 107 5.28 2.52 0.77
CA ILE A 107 4.41 3.54 0.18
C ILE A 107 4.24 3.31 -1.33
N MET A 108 5.33 3.03 -2.06
CA MET A 108 5.25 2.81 -3.50
C MET A 108 4.39 1.61 -3.89
N LEU A 109 4.34 0.58 -3.05
CA LEU A 109 3.69 -0.69 -3.35
C LEU A 109 2.28 -0.83 -2.76
N HIS A 110 1.82 0.10 -1.90
CA HIS A 110 0.59 -0.08 -1.14
C HIS A 110 -0.68 -0.26 -1.99
N THR A 111 -0.71 0.23 -3.22
CA THR A 111 -1.89 0.15 -4.09
C THR A 111 -1.91 -1.12 -4.94
N THR A 112 -0.79 -1.48 -5.51
CA THR A 112 -0.71 -2.54 -6.54
C THR A 112 0.02 -3.78 -6.08
N GLY A 113 0.81 -3.67 -5.01
CA GLY A 113 1.83 -4.65 -4.70
C GLY A 113 2.91 -4.74 -5.80
N ASP A 114 3.85 -5.61 -5.61
CA ASP A 114 4.85 -6.04 -6.61
C ASP A 114 5.45 -7.37 -6.15
N LYS A 115 6.37 -7.92 -6.94
CA LYS A 115 7.18 -9.07 -6.57
C LYS A 115 8.02 -8.80 -5.32
N ASP A 116 8.28 -9.84 -4.55
CA ASP A 116 9.17 -9.81 -3.37
C ASP A 116 8.74 -8.80 -2.28
N MET A 117 7.44 -8.69 -1.98
CA MET A 117 6.95 -7.84 -0.90
C MET A 117 7.54 -8.25 0.45
N THR A 118 8.15 -7.28 1.14
CA THR A 118 8.63 -7.42 2.53
C THR A 118 7.45 -7.50 3.51
N VAL A 119 7.72 -7.81 4.77
CA VAL A 119 6.68 -7.77 5.82
C VAL A 119 6.09 -6.38 5.95
N LEU A 120 6.90 -5.32 5.86
CA LEU A 120 6.42 -3.93 5.91
C LEU A 120 5.53 -3.60 4.71
N ASP A 121 5.93 -3.98 3.49
CA ASP A 121 5.11 -3.77 2.28
C ASP A 121 3.73 -4.41 2.43
N LYS A 122 3.69 -5.66 2.92
CA LYS A 122 2.44 -6.42 3.16
C LYS A 122 1.55 -5.76 4.21
N ILE A 123 2.17 -5.26 5.30
CA ILE A 123 1.46 -4.55 6.36
C ILE A 123 0.80 -3.30 5.84
N ILE A 124 1.52 -2.45 5.08
CA ILE A 124 0.95 -1.20 4.57
C ILE A 124 -0.12 -1.47 3.51
N PHE A 125 0.13 -2.40 2.59
CA PHE A 125 -0.86 -2.84 1.61
C PHE A 125 -2.15 -3.30 2.30
N LEU A 126 -2.05 -4.15 3.31
CA LEU A 126 -3.22 -4.69 4.00
C LEU A 126 -3.89 -3.68 4.93
N ALA A 127 -3.12 -2.82 5.61
CA ALA A 127 -3.66 -1.79 6.51
C ALA A 127 -4.58 -0.80 5.79
N ASP A 128 -4.23 -0.39 4.57
CA ASP A 128 -5.09 0.43 3.71
C ASP A 128 -6.43 -0.26 3.41
N TYR A 129 -6.43 -1.57 3.23
CA TYR A 129 -7.64 -2.35 2.95
C TYR A 129 -8.56 -2.52 4.15
N ILE A 130 -8.00 -2.66 5.38
CA ILE A 130 -8.76 -3.12 6.54
C ILE A 130 -8.92 -2.08 7.65
N GLU A 131 -8.43 -0.84 7.47
CA GLU A 131 -8.57 0.20 8.49
C GLU A 131 -10.05 0.40 8.88
N PRO A 132 -10.36 0.90 10.11
CA PRO A 132 -11.70 0.85 10.67
C PRO A 132 -12.80 1.53 9.84
N ASN A 133 -12.45 2.55 9.04
CA ASN A 133 -13.43 3.28 8.22
C ASN A 133 -13.73 2.58 6.87
N ARG A 134 -12.99 1.54 6.51
CA ARG A 134 -13.26 0.74 5.31
C ARG A 134 -14.54 -0.08 5.49
N ASN A 135 -15.45 0.09 4.55
CA ASN A 135 -16.73 -0.63 4.53
C ASN A 135 -17.04 -1.10 3.09
N PHE A 136 -16.70 -2.35 2.79
CA PHE A 136 -17.00 -3.02 1.52
C PHE A 136 -17.24 -4.50 1.77
N GLU A 137 -17.85 -5.18 0.80
CA GLU A 137 -18.14 -6.61 0.90
C GLU A 137 -16.85 -7.43 1.07
N GLY A 138 -16.76 -8.19 2.16
CA GLY A 138 -15.62 -9.05 2.49
C GLY A 138 -14.54 -8.41 3.36
N VAL A 139 -14.65 -7.12 3.75
CA VAL A 139 -13.66 -6.47 4.62
C VAL A 139 -13.52 -7.18 5.97
N GLU A 140 -14.60 -7.67 6.57
CA GLU A 140 -14.54 -8.39 7.83
C GLU A 140 -13.79 -9.74 7.71
N ASN A 141 -13.90 -10.40 6.57
CA ASN A 141 -13.14 -11.63 6.31
C ASN A 141 -11.63 -11.31 6.22
N LEU A 142 -11.26 -10.20 5.59
CA LEU A 142 -9.87 -9.72 5.56
C LEU A 142 -9.35 -9.35 6.95
N ARG A 143 -10.13 -8.63 7.76
CA ARG A 143 -9.80 -8.32 9.15
C ARG A 143 -9.57 -9.58 9.98
N LYS A 144 -10.43 -10.58 9.81
CA LYS A 144 -10.28 -11.88 10.49
C LYS A 144 -9.03 -12.61 10.01
N ALA A 145 -8.79 -12.72 8.69
CA ALA A 145 -7.61 -13.36 8.13
C ALA A 145 -6.33 -12.66 8.60
N SER A 146 -6.28 -11.33 8.57
CA SER A 146 -5.13 -10.53 9.01
C SER A 146 -4.76 -10.73 10.49
N SER A 147 -5.68 -11.32 11.27
CA SER A 147 -5.44 -11.64 12.67
C SER A 147 -4.64 -12.92 12.90
N SER A 148 -4.39 -13.73 11.89
CA SER A 148 -3.69 -15.02 12.03
C SER A 148 -2.69 -15.30 10.89
N ASP A 149 -2.93 -14.81 9.70
CA ASP A 149 -2.14 -15.09 8.49
C ASP A 149 -2.00 -13.82 7.63
N LEU A 150 -0.82 -13.21 7.69
CA LEU A 150 -0.52 -12.00 6.89
C LEU A 150 -0.52 -12.31 5.39
N ASP A 151 0.14 -13.39 5.01
CA ASP A 151 0.33 -13.73 3.60
C ASP A 151 -0.99 -14.15 2.95
N GLY A 152 -1.77 -14.97 3.62
CA GLY A 152 -3.11 -15.34 3.18
C GLY A 152 -4.05 -14.13 3.07
N ALA A 153 -4.01 -13.21 4.03
CA ALA A 153 -4.81 -11.99 3.98
C ALA A 153 -4.41 -11.07 2.82
N VAL A 154 -3.11 -10.94 2.52
CA VAL A 154 -2.62 -10.17 1.35
C VAL A 154 -3.06 -10.82 0.04
N ILE A 155 -2.96 -12.15 -0.07
CA ILE A 155 -3.46 -12.88 -1.26
C ILE A 155 -4.96 -12.63 -1.45
N MET A 156 -5.76 -12.73 -0.38
CA MET A 156 -7.20 -12.43 -0.44
C MET A 156 -7.48 -11.00 -0.91
N ALA A 157 -6.73 -10.02 -0.43
CA ALA A 157 -6.89 -8.62 -0.82
C ALA A 157 -6.50 -8.40 -2.30
N LEU A 158 -5.41 -9.02 -2.77
CA LEU A 158 -5.02 -9.01 -4.19
C LEU A 158 -6.07 -9.66 -5.08
N ASP A 159 -6.64 -10.81 -4.68
CA ASP A 159 -7.73 -11.47 -5.39
C ASP A 159 -8.99 -10.59 -5.46
N GLN A 160 -9.35 -9.92 -4.37
CA GLN A 160 -10.47 -8.98 -4.36
C GLN A 160 -10.23 -7.78 -5.28
N THR A 161 -9.00 -7.22 -5.28
CA THR A 161 -8.62 -6.12 -6.20
C THR A 161 -8.77 -6.53 -7.65
N ILE A 162 -8.18 -7.67 -8.03
CA ILE A 162 -8.24 -8.19 -9.41
C ILE A 162 -9.69 -8.40 -9.83
N ASN A 163 -10.49 -9.08 -8.99
CA ASN A 163 -11.90 -9.31 -9.26
C ASN A 163 -12.70 -8.02 -9.40
N TYR A 164 -12.43 -7.02 -8.55
CA TYR A 164 -13.08 -5.72 -8.62
C TYR A 164 -12.78 -5.01 -9.94
N VAL A 165 -11.50 -4.93 -10.33
CA VAL A 165 -11.06 -4.29 -11.58
C VAL A 165 -11.69 -4.97 -12.80
N ILE A 166 -11.72 -6.31 -12.83
CA ILE A 166 -12.34 -7.10 -13.90
C ILE A 166 -13.87 -6.84 -13.96
N LYS A 167 -14.56 -6.89 -12.82
CA LYS A 167 -16.01 -6.60 -12.74
C LYS A 167 -16.37 -5.17 -13.18
N LYS A 168 -15.45 -4.23 -12.99
CA LYS A 168 -15.62 -2.83 -13.42
C LYS A 168 -15.20 -2.58 -14.87
N HIS A 169 -14.74 -3.60 -15.59
CA HIS A 169 -14.19 -3.47 -16.95
C HIS A 169 -13.07 -2.42 -17.05
N GLN A 170 -12.26 -2.28 -15.99
CA GLN A 170 -11.13 -1.36 -15.94
C GLN A 170 -9.83 -2.08 -16.33
N LEU A 171 -8.79 -1.27 -16.63
CA LEU A 171 -7.47 -1.80 -16.95
C LEU A 171 -6.83 -2.43 -15.71
N LEU A 172 -6.44 -3.70 -15.82
CA LEU A 172 -5.74 -4.41 -14.75
C LEU A 172 -4.23 -4.18 -14.87
N TYR A 173 -3.65 -3.59 -13.82
CA TYR A 173 -2.21 -3.36 -13.80
C TYR A 173 -1.45 -4.65 -13.53
N ILE A 174 -0.49 -4.94 -14.39
CA ILE A 174 0.21 -6.24 -14.39
C ILE A 174 0.95 -6.53 -13.09
N LYS A 175 1.46 -5.51 -12.40
CA LYS A 175 2.16 -5.69 -11.11
C LYS A 175 1.27 -6.30 -10.04
N THR A 176 -0.03 -6.02 -10.02
CA THR A 176 -0.98 -6.63 -9.08
C THR A 176 -1.07 -8.15 -9.31
N VAL A 177 -1.06 -8.58 -10.57
CA VAL A 177 -1.05 -10.01 -10.93
C VAL A 177 0.29 -10.65 -10.57
N ILE A 178 1.40 -9.96 -10.81
CA ILE A 178 2.75 -10.42 -10.43
C ILE A 178 2.84 -10.58 -8.92
N ALA A 179 2.42 -9.58 -8.14
CA ALA A 179 2.40 -9.63 -6.67
C ALA A 179 1.62 -10.85 -6.17
N ARG A 180 0.40 -11.03 -6.67
CA ARG A 180 -0.47 -12.17 -6.31
C ARG A 180 0.18 -13.52 -6.61
N ASN A 181 0.76 -13.69 -7.79
CA ASN A 181 1.39 -14.94 -8.19
C ASN A 181 2.68 -15.23 -7.39
N ASP A 182 3.50 -14.21 -7.13
CA ASP A 182 4.69 -14.32 -6.28
C ASP A 182 4.33 -14.77 -4.86
N MET A 183 3.31 -14.16 -4.27
CA MET A 183 2.81 -14.52 -2.94
C MET A 183 2.35 -15.99 -2.88
N ILE A 184 1.59 -16.47 -3.87
CA ILE A 184 1.13 -17.87 -3.92
C ILE A 184 2.31 -18.84 -4.08
N ILE A 185 3.26 -18.54 -4.96
CA ILE A 185 4.43 -19.39 -5.17
C ILE A 185 5.21 -19.55 -3.85
N LYS A 186 5.42 -18.46 -3.12
CA LYS A 186 6.16 -18.47 -1.86
C LYS A 186 5.41 -19.24 -0.76
N THR A 187 4.11 -19.02 -0.64
CA THR A 187 3.28 -19.73 0.35
C THR A 187 3.23 -21.22 0.06
N ASN A 188 3.02 -21.65 -1.20
CA ASN A 188 3.00 -23.06 -1.57
C ASN A 188 4.38 -23.72 -1.41
N SER A 189 5.48 -23.01 -1.67
CA SER A 189 6.83 -23.55 -1.44
C SER A 189 7.13 -23.81 0.03
N ILE A 190 6.54 -23.02 0.95
CA ILE A 190 6.64 -23.26 2.39
C ILE A 190 5.88 -24.52 2.76
N LEU A 191 4.66 -24.73 2.25
CA LEU A 191 3.83 -25.91 2.53
C LEU A 191 4.48 -27.20 2.01
N GLN A 192 5.10 -27.18 0.82
CA GLN A 192 5.80 -28.35 0.25
C GLN A 192 7.06 -28.77 1.04
N ASN A 193 7.68 -27.85 1.80
CA ASN A 193 8.85 -28.14 2.62
C ASN A 193 8.50 -28.66 4.03
N ILE A 194 7.21 -28.73 4.39
CA ILE A 194 6.74 -29.24 5.69
C ILE A 194 6.32 -30.72 5.59
N ASP A 195 6.12 -31.26 4.41
CA ASP A 195 5.66 -32.64 4.16
C ASP A 195 6.83 -33.66 3.93
N PHE A 196 8.02 -33.42 4.52
CA PHE A 196 9.12 -34.40 4.52
C PHE A 196 9.75 -34.59 5.89
#